data_ed34781fb67172c9d4b7b5f20e4a3bcb
#
_entry.id   ed34781fb67172c9d4b7b5f20e4a3bcb
#
_cell.length_a   1.000
_cell.length_b   1.000
_cell.length_c   1.000
_cell.angle_alpha   90.00
_cell.angle_beta   90.00
_cell.angle_gamma   90.00
#
_symmetry.space_group_name_H-M   'P 1'
#
loop_
_entity.id
_entity.type
_entity.pdbx_description
1 polymer ?
#
loop_
_entity_poly.entity_id
_entity_poly.type
_entity_poly.pdbx_seq_one_letter_code
_entity_poly.pdbx_strand_id
1 'polypeptide(L)'
;MMSESNKQQAVNKLTEIVANFTAMISYRMPDDVVDKLKQLKDAETSSMGKIIYHTMFDNMQKAIDLNRPACQDTGEIMFFVKVGSRFPLLGELQSILKQAVEEATVKAPLRHNAVEIFDEVNTGKNTGSGVPWVTWDIIPDNDDAEIEVYMAGGGCTLPGRSKVLMPSEGYEGVVKFVFENISTLAVNACPPVLVGVGIATSVETAAVLSRKAILRPIGSRHPNPKAAELELRLEEGLNRLGIGPQGLTGNSSVMGVHIESAARHPSTIGVAVSTGCWAHRRGTLLVHADLTFENLSHTRSAL
;
A
#
# COMPACT_ATOMS: atom_id res chain seq x y z
N MET A 1 3.81 33.84 -13.32
CA MET A 1 4.39 33.39 -12.03
C MET A 1 3.47 33.81 -10.90
N MET A 2 3.15 32.89 -9.99
CA MET A 2 2.37 33.25 -8.78
C MET A 2 3.21 34.19 -7.90
N SER A 3 2.54 35.14 -7.20
CA SER A 3 3.22 35.94 -6.16
C SER A 3 3.67 35.01 -5.02
N GLU A 4 4.70 35.39 -4.27
CA GLU A 4 5.21 34.58 -3.15
C GLU A 4 4.13 34.31 -2.09
N SER A 5 3.29 35.29 -1.78
CA SER A 5 2.13 35.15 -0.89
C SER A 5 1.12 34.11 -1.41
N ASN A 6 0.78 34.17 -2.69
CA ASN A 6 -0.16 33.21 -3.29
C ASN A 6 0.43 31.79 -3.34
N LYS A 7 1.74 31.68 -3.57
CA LYS A 7 2.44 30.40 -3.56
C LYS A 7 2.41 29.77 -2.16
N GLN A 8 2.68 30.54 -1.12
CA GLN A 8 2.61 30.03 0.27
C GLN A 8 1.20 29.59 0.65
N GLN A 9 0.17 30.31 0.22
CA GLN A 9 -1.22 29.91 0.43
C GLN A 9 -1.54 28.59 -0.28
N ALA A 10 -1.07 28.40 -1.50
CA ALA A 10 -1.23 27.18 -2.26
C ALA A 10 -0.51 25.98 -1.61
N VAL A 11 0.71 26.19 -1.12
CA VAL A 11 1.48 25.20 -0.36
C VAL A 11 0.71 24.77 0.89
N ASN A 12 0.23 25.73 1.69
CA ASN A 12 -0.52 25.44 2.91
C ASN A 12 -1.83 24.68 2.60
N LYS A 13 -2.56 25.09 1.55
CA LYS A 13 -3.79 24.43 1.12
C LYS A 13 -3.52 22.98 0.73
N LEU A 14 -2.50 22.72 -0.10
CA LEU A 14 -2.18 21.36 -0.53
C LEU A 14 -1.68 20.50 0.64
N THR A 15 -0.87 21.06 1.53
CA THR A 15 -0.44 20.38 2.77
C THR A 15 -1.65 19.95 3.59
N GLU A 16 -2.61 20.82 3.81
CA GLU A 16 -3.83 20.49 4.57
C GLU A 16 -4.66 19.39 3.88
N ILE A 17 -4.84 19.47 2.56
CA ILE A 17 -5.57 18.45 1.78
C ILE A 17 -4.90 17.07 1.96
N VAL A 18 -3.59 16.97 1.76
CA VAL A 18 -2.86 15.71 1.88
C VAL A 18 -2.85 15.22 3.34
N ALA A 19 -2.70 16.12 4.31
CA ALA A 19 -2.74 15.76 5.73
C ALA A 19 -4.09 15.18 6.15
N ASN A 20 -5.20 15.83 5.73
CA ASN A 20 -6.55 15.35 6.01
C ASN A 20 -6.82 14.00 5.35
N PHE A 21 -6.38 13.83 4.11
CA PHE A 21 -6.49 12.57 3.39
C PHE A 21 -5.69 11.46 4.06
N THR A 22 -4.42 11.72 4.42
CA THR A 22 -3.55 10.77 5.12
C THR A 22 -4.13 10.39 6.49
N ALA A 23 -4.67 11.34 7.24
CA ALA A 23 -5.36 11.06 8.50
C ALA A 23 -6.58 10.14 8.27
N MET A 24 -7.40 10.44 7.27
CA MET A 24 -8.62 9.69 6.94
C MET A 24 -8.33 8.23 6.59
N ILE A 25 -7.32 7.92 5.78
CA ILE A 25 -6.99 6.54 5.41
C ILE A 25 -6.51 5.70 6.60
N SER A 26 -6.13 6.30 7.73
CA SER A 26 -5.73 5.56 8.92
C SER A 26 -6.89 4.84 9.59
N TYR A 27 -8.10 5.38 9.50
CA TYR A 27 -9.31 4.85 10.14
C TYR A 27 -10.38 4.37 9.15
N ARG A 28 -10.24 4.67 7.87
CA ARG A 28 -11.15 4.23 6.82
C ARG A 28 -10.40 3.44 5.76
N MET A 29 -10.87 2.22 5.50
CA MET A 29 -10.32 1.38 4.45
C MET A 29 -10.83 1.83 3.08
N PRO A 30 -10.05 1.67 1.99
CA PRO A 30 -10.53 1.93 0.65
C PRO A 30 -11.66 0.97 0.26
N ASP A 31 -12.54 1.43 -0.62
CA ASP A 31 -13.79 0.75 -0.98
C ASP A 31 -13.56 -0.68 -1.49
N ASP A 32 -12.52 -0.91 -2.28
CA ASP A 32 -12.18 -2.23 -2.82
C ASP A 32 -11.69 -3.23 -1.76
N VAL A 33 -11.00 -2.74 -0.72
CA VAL A 33 -10.59 -3.57 0.43
C VAL A 33 -11.81 -4.00 1.23
N VAL A 34 -12.73 -3.08 1.51
CA VAL A 34 -13.98 -3.37 2.22
C VAL A 34 -14.80 -4.41 1.45
N ASP A 35 -14.96 -4.22 0.14
CA ASP A 35 -15.71 -5.16 -0.72
C ASP A 35 -15.06 -6.54 -0.74
N LYS A 36 -13.74 -6.62 -0.86
CA LYS A 36 -13.05 -7.90 -0.83
C LYS A 36 -13.19 -8.60 0.52
N LEU A 37 -13.00 -7.90 1.62
CA LEU A 37 -13.20 -8.47 2.96
C LEU A 37 -14.63 -8.97 3.18
N LYS A 38 -15.64 -8.27 2.64
CA LYS A 38 -17.02 -8.71 2.67
C LYS A 38 -17.23 -10.01 1.89
N GLN A 39 -16.69 -10.09 0.67
CA GLN A 39 -16.71 -11.33 -0.13
C GLN A 39 -16.05 -12.50 0.61
N LEU A 40 -14.88 -12.26 1.23
CA LEU A 40 -14.17 -13.30 1.98
C LEU A 40 -14.92 -13.74 3.22
N LYS A 41 -15.54 -12.81 3.96
CA LYS A 41 -16.41 -13.08 5.10
C LYS A 41 -17.60 -13.96 4.70
N ASP A 42 -18.26 -13.63 3.59
CA ASP A 42 -19.46 -14.35 3.12
C ASP A 42 -19.10 -15.77 2.62
N ALA A 43 -17.89 -15.96 2.08
CA ALA A 43 -17.39 -17.25 1.62
C ALA A 43 -16.76 -18.11 2.74
N GLU A 44 -16.53 -17.56 3.93
CA GLU A 44 -15.86 -18.28 5.02
C GLU A 44 -16.79 -19.34 5.65
N THR A 45 -16.29 -20.55 5.78
CA THR A 45 -17.02 -21.69 6.34
C THR A 45 -16.65 -22.01 7.77
N SER A 46 -15.40 -21.73 8.17
CA SER A 46 -14.89 -21.96 9.52
C SER A 46 -15.59 -21.08 10.54
N SER A 47 -16.02 -21.66 11.67
CA SER A 47 -16.64 -20.90 12.77
C SER A 47 -15.70 -19.83 13.34
N MET A 48 -14.42 -20.16 13.50
CA MET A 48 -13.39 -19.23 13.96
C MET A 48 -13.17 -18.12 12.95
N GLY A 49 -13.06 -18.44 11.66
CA GLY A 49 -12.89 -17.46 10.60
C GLY A 49 -14.06 -16.46 10.54
N LYS A 50 -15.31 -16.93 10.72
CA LYS A 50 -16.50 -16.07 10.80
C LYS A 50 -16.44 -15.07 11.95
N ILE A 51 -15.99 -15.52 13.13
CA ILE A 51 -15.82 -14.65 14.31
C ILE A 51 -14.76 -13.58 14.03
N ILE A 52 -13.64 -13.96 13.41
CA ILE A 52 -12.55 -13.04 13.07
C ILE A 52 -13.03 -11.98 12.09
N TYR A 53 -13.68 -12.36 11.00
CA TYR A 53 -14.24 -11.39 10.04
C TYR A 53 -15.27 -10.46 10.69
N HIS A 54 -16.14 -10.99 11.55
CA HIS A 54 -17.07 -10.13 12.30
C HIS A 54 -16.32 -9.08 13.12
N THR A 55 -15.30 -9.51 13.87
CA THR A 55 -14.46 -8.62 14.67
C THR A 55 -13.72 -7.58 13.80
N MET A 56 -13.24 -7.94 12.60
CA MET A 56 -12.64 -7.00 11.66
C MET A 56 -13.61 -5.91 11.23
N PHE A 57 -14.86 -6.26 10.88
CA PHE A 57 -15.89 -5.30 10.50
C PHE A 57 -16.31 -4.41 11.66
N ASP A 58 -16.48 -4.95 12.86
CA ASP A 58 -16.75 -4.17 14.06
C ASP A 58 -15.62 -3.18 14.36
N ASN A 59 -14.37 -3.61 14.19
CA ASN A 59 -13.21 -2.74 14.34
C ASN A 59 -13.19 -1.62 13.31
N MET A 60 -13.46 -1.90 12.04
CA MET A 60 -13.53 -0.87 10.99
C MET A 60 -14.63 0.15 11.29
N GLN A 61 -15.82 -0.29 11.71
CA GLN A 61 -16.91 0.62 12.07
C GLN A 61 -16.51 1.51 13.26
N LYS A 62 -15.95 0.93 14.32
CA LYS A 62 -15.48 1.69 15.49
C LYS A 62 -14.37 2.67 15.16
N ALA A 63 -13.47 2.32 14.25
CA ALA A 63 -12.40 3.20 13.79
C ALA A 63 -12.98 4.46 13.14
N ILE A 64 -14.01 4.31 12.31
CA ILE A 64 -14.74 5.42 11.67
C ILE A 64 -15.49 6.25 12.73
N ASP A 65 -16.30 5.61 13.58
CA ASP A 65 -17.14 6.29 14.56
C ASP A 65 -16.34 7.13 15.56
N LEU A 66 -15.13 6.65 15.89
CA LEU A 66 -14.25 7.30 16.86
C LEU A 66 -13.17 8.19 16.22
N ASN A 67 -13.06 8.21 14.89
CA ASN A 67 -11.94 8.83 14.15
C ASN A 67 -10.58 8.40 14.73
N ARG A 68 -10.40 7.08 14.91
CA ARG A 68 -9.18 6.48 15.44
C ARG A 68 -8.60 5.47 14.47
N PRO A 69 -7.26 5.35 14.37
CA PRO A 69 -6.65 4.36 13.49
C PRO A 69 -7.21 2.95 13.70
N ALA A 70 -7.48 2.25 12.61
CA ALA A 70 -8.04 0.90 12.64
C ALA A 70 -7.05 -0.17 13.17
N CYS A 71 -5.80 0.18 13.36
CA CYS A 71 -4.75 -0.69 13.90
C CYS A 71 -3.81 0.13 14.79
N GLN A 72 -3.32 -0.49 15.89
CA GLN A 72 -2.32 0.15 16.75
C GLN A 72 -0.99 0.39 16.03
N ASP A 73 -0.63 -0.46 15.06
CA ASP A 73 0.46 -0.20 14.14
C ASP A 73 -0.08 0.67 12.99
N THR A 74 0.09 1.97 13.12
CA THR A 74 -0.38 2.92 12.10
C THR A 74 0.50 2.92 10.86
N GLY A 75 1.67 2.28 10.92
CA GLY A 75 2.57 2.09 9.80
C GLY A 75 3.50 3.26 9.53
N GLU A 76 4.53 3.00 8.75
CA GLU A 76 5.32 4.02 8.07
C GLU A 76 4.52 4.57 6.88
N ILE A 77 4.53 5.89 6.72
CA ILE A 77 3.79 6.56 5.64
C ILE A 77 4.71 6.68 4.42
N MET A 78 4.25 6.15 3.30
CA MET A 78 4.93 6.19 2.02
C MET A 78 4.06 6.84 0.98
N PHE A 79 4.67 7.51 0.00
CA PHE A 79 3.98 8.11 -1.13
C PHE A 79 4.48 7.54 -2.45
N PHE A 80 3.54 7.33 -3.36
CA PHE A 80 3.79 7.05 -4.77
C PHE A 80 3.11 8.16 -5.55
N VAL A 81 3.91 8.97 -6.22
CA VAL A 81 3.43 10.22 -6.81
C VAL A 81 3.66 10.19 -8.31
N LYS A 82 2.56 10.25 -9.08
CA LYS A 82 2.61 10.53 -10.51
C LYS A 82 2.28 12.00 -10.68
N VAL A 83 3.25 12.81 -11.06
CA VAL A 83 3.08 14.27 -11.13
C VAL A 83 3.42 14.79 -12.50
N GLY A 84 2.57 15.66 -12.98
CA GLY A 84 2.77 16.38 -14.24
C GLY A 84 3.98 17.30 -14.19
N SER A 85 4.75 17.34 -15.27
CA SER A 85 5.92 18.22 -15.40
C SER A 85 5.58 19.71 -15.31
N ARG A 86 4.29 20.08 -15.48
CA ARG A 86 3.77 21.44 -15.34
C ARG A 86 2.94 21.65 -14.07
N PHE A 87 2.91 20.69 -13.16
CA PHE A 87 2.17 20.86 -11.91
C PHE A 87 2.71 22.07 -11.13
N PRO A 88 1.84 23.00 -10.70
CA PRO A 88 2.28 24.32 -10.20
C PRO A 88 3.18 24.28 -8.96
N LEU A 89 3.07 23.23 -8.13
CA LEU A 89 3.81 23.05 -6.88
C LEU A 89 4.80 21.88 -6.93
N LEU A 90 5.23 21.46 -8.11
CA LEU A 90 6.16 20.34 -8.28
C LEU A 90 7.42 20.50 -7.44
N GLY A 91 8.01 21.71 -7.42
CA GLY A 91 9.24 21.97 -6.65
C GLY A 91 9.07 21.96 -5.13
N GLU A 92 7.86 22.16 -4.63
CA GLU A 92 7.52 22.19 -3.20
C GLU A 92 6.95 20.85 -2.70
N LEU A 93 6.60 19.95 -3.61
CA LEU A 93 5.79 18.78 -3.30
C LEU A 93 6.44 17.87 -2.25
N GLN A 94 7.77 17.67 -2.30
CA GLN A 94 8.49 16.90 -1.29
C GLN A 94 8.32 17.48 0.13
N SER A 95 8.40 18.81 0.28
CA SER A 95 8.23 19.47 1.57
C SER A 95 6.78 19.45 2.03
N ILE A 96 5.83 19.60 1.11
CA ILE A 96 4.39 19.49 1.35
C ILE A 96 4.05 18.10 1.91
N LEU A 97 4.51 17.03 1.26
CA LEU A 97 4.25 15.66 1.71
C LEU A 97 4.83 15.40 3.10
N LYS A 98 6.05 15.89 3.37
CA LYS A 98 6.67 15.77 4.68
C LYS A 98 5.86 16.48 5.77
N GLN A 99 5.48 17.73 5.53
CA GLN A 99 4.67 18.52 6.48
C GLN A 99 3.28 17.87 6.66
N ALA A 100 2.66 17.39 5.59
CA ALA A 100 1.37 16.72 5.66
C ALA A 100 1.41 15.47 6.56
N VAL A 101 2.50 14.70 6.56
CA VAL A 101 2.70 13.56 7.46
C VAL A 101 2.77 14.03 8.93
N GLU A 102 3.48 15.11 9.22
CA GLU A 102 3.56 15.65 10.59
C GLU A 102 2.18 16.10 11.07
N GLU A 103 1.41 16.81 10.25
CA GLU A 103 0.05 17.23 10.58
C GLU A 103 -0.91 16.04 10.72
N ALA A 104 -0.86 15.05 9.81
CA ALA A 104 -1.69 13.86 9.89
C ALA A 104 -1.42 13.05 11.16
N THR A 105 -0.17 13.00 11.60
CA THR A 105 0.25 12.31 12.83
C THR A 105 -0.48 12.84 14.06
N VAL A 106 -0.73 14.16 14.11
CA VAL A 106 -1.48 14.80 15.22
C VAL A 106 -2.99 14.64 15.02
N LYS A 107 -3.49 14.87 13.79
CA LYS A 107 -4.93 14.84 13.47
C LYS A 107 -5.57 13.48 13.75
N ALA A 108 -4.88 12.38 13.40
CA ALA A 108 -5.39 11.02 13.55
C ALA A 108 -4.77 10.24 14.72
N PRO A 109 -4.16 10.88 15.69
CA PRO A 109 -3.19 10.41 16.70
C PRO A 109 -2.44 9.14 16.28
N LEU A 110 -1.66 9.27 15.19
CA LEU A 110 -0.86 8.16 14.68
C LEU A 110 0.27 7.82 15.65
N ARG A 111 0.64 6.55 15.71
CA ARG A 111 1.81 6.11 16.45
C ARG A 111 3.08 6.66 15.78
N HIS A 112 4.07 7.03 16.56
CA HIS A 112 5.35 7.53 16.04
C HIS A 112 6.21 6.34 15.59
N ASN A 113 6.33 6.14 14.30
CA ASN A 113 6.99 4.97 13.71
C ASN A 113 8.33 5.29 13.02
N ALA A 114 8.78 6.56 13.02
CA ALA A 114 10.07 6.92 12.47
C ALA A 114 11.18 6.87 13.53
N VAL A 115 12.18 6.03 13.30
CA VAL A 115 13.34 5.85 14.18
C VAL A 115 14.61 6.14 13.37
N GLU A 116 15.46 7.04 13.85
CA GLU A 116 16.78 7.28 13.26
C GLU A 116 17.65 6.03 13.48
N ILE A 117 18.12 5.43 12.37
CA ILE A 117 18.54 4.03 12.35
C ILE A 117 19.84 3.77 13.10
N PHE A 118 20.77 4.72 13.11
CA PHE A 118 22.07 4.56 13.78
C PHE A 118 22.04 5.01 15.23
N ASP A 119 21.18 5.97 15.56
CA ASP A 119 21.03 6.51 16.91
C ASP A 119 19.97 5.73 17.70
N GLU A 120 19.16 4.92 17.03
CA GLU A 120 18.01 4.18 17.61
C GLU A 120 17.05 5.10 18.38
N VAL A 121 16.92 6.36 17.93
CA VAL A 121 16.06 7.37 18.54
C VAL A 121 14.80 7.57 17.74
N ASN A 122 13.65 7.38 18.38
CA ASN A 122 12.37 7.71 17.78
C ASN A 122 12.24 9.23 17.63
N THR A 123 11.89 9.70 16.43
CA THR A 123 11.81 11.13 16.12
C THR A 123 10.64 11.86 16.81
N GLY A 124 9.71 11.11 17.43
CA GLY A 124 8.49 11.67 18.03
C GLY A 124 7.42 12.10 17.01
N LYS A 125 7.62 11.78 15.76
CA LYS A 125 6.72 12.07 14.63
C LYS A 125 6.95 11.02 13.54
N ASN A 126 6.19 11.02 12.44
CA ASN A 126 6.36 10.04 11.36
C ASN A 126 7.26 10.57 10.21
N THR A 127 8.18 11.48 10.54
CA THR A 127 9.19 12.02 9.62
C THR A 127 10.59 11.89 10.24
N GLY A 128 11.60 11.72 9.42
CA GLY A 128 12.99 11.55 9.83
C GLY A 128 13.93 11.59 8.63
N SER A 129 15.13 11.06 8.78
CA SER A 129 16.11 10.97 7.69
C SER A 129 15.59 10.04 6.59
N GLY A 130 15.31 10.60 5.39
CA GLY A 130 14.78 9.84 4.24
C GLY A 130 13.30 9.43 4.33
N VAL A 131 12.58 9.75 5.40
CA VAL A 131 11.14 9.46 5.52
C VAL A 131 10.31 10.75 5.71
N PRO A 132 9.11 10.80 5.11
CA PRO A 132 8.43 9.75 4.33
C PRO A 132 9.18 9.41 3.03
N TRP A 133 9.21 8.11 2.69
CA TRP A 133 9.72 7.67 1.39
C TRP A 133 8.77 8.07 0.29
N VAL A 134 9.28 8.70 -0.78
CA VAL A 134 8.48 9.11 -1.94
C VAL A 134 9.06 8.49 -3.20
N THR A 135 8.21 7.77 -3.93
CA THR A 135 8.52 7.28 -5.28
C THR A 135 7.88 8.22 -6.30
N TRP A 136 8.67 8.69 -7.26
CA TRP A 136 8.26 9.69 -8.25
C TRP A 136 8.15 9.08 -9.64
N ASP A 137 7.03 9.38 -10.31
CA ASP A 137 6.84 9.20 -11.74
C ASP A 137 6.48 10.58 -12.34
N ILE A 138 7.36 11.15 -13.14
CA ILE A 138 7.12 12.45 -13.80
C ILE A 138 6.42 12.22 -15.14
N ILE A 139 5.25 12.82 -15.30
CA ILE A 139 4.44 12.69 -16.51
C ILE A 139 4.63 13.92 -17.40
N PRO A 140 5.20 13.77 -18.60
CA PRO A 140 5.37 14.89 -19.52
C PRO A 140 4.03 15.54 -19.86
N ASP A 141 4.06 16.86 -20.05
CA ASP A 141 2.93 17.66 -20.55
C ASP A 141 1.60 17.53 -19.79
N ASN A 142 1.67 17.19 -18.52
CA ASN A 142 0.53 17.07 -17.62
C ASN A 142 0.62 18.13 -16.53
N ASP A 143 -0.52 18.58 -16.00
CA ASP A 143 -0.63 19.64 -14.99
C ASP A 143 -1.16 19.12 -13.62
N ASP A 144 -1.53 17.85 -13.52
CA ASP A 144 -2.13 17.23 -12.33
C ASP A 144 -1.10 16.43 -11.52
N ALA A 145 -1.46 16.09 -10.30
CA ALA A 145 -0.70 15.19 -9.44
C ALA A 145 -1.61 14.09 -8.87
N GLU A 146 -1.31 12.83 -9.18
CA GLU A 146 -1.90 11.66 -8.53
C GLU A 146 -0.99 11.27 -7.35
N ILE A 147 -1.52 11.41 -6.14
CA ILE A 147 -0.79 11.14 -4.89
C ILE A 147 -1.38 9.89 -4.26
N GLU A 148 -0.64 8.81 -4.28
CA GLU A 148 -1.00 7.57 -3.62
C GLU A 148 -0.29 7.49 -2.27
N VAL A 149 -1.07 7.35 -1.20
CA VAL A 149 -0.58 7.24 0.19
C VAL A 149 -0.73 5.79 0.64
N TYR A 150 0.31 5.24 1.23
CA TYR A 150 0.30 3.91 1.82
C TYR A 150 0.84 3.93 3.24
N MET A 151 0.14 3.27 4.15
CA MET A 151 0.56 3.07 5.54
C MET A 151 1.08 1.64 5.73
N ALA A 152 2.40 1.50 5.68
CA ALA A 152 3.09 0.21 5.75
C ALA A 152 3.32 -0.20 7.21
N GLY A 153 2.47 -1.03 7.78
CA GLY A 153 2.68 -1.61 9.11
C GLY A 153 3.93 -2.51 9.15
N GLY A 154 4.63 -2.54 10.29
CA GLY A 154 5.83 -3.36 10.47
C GLY A 154 5.56 -4.84 10.27
N GLY A 155 4.44 -5.36 10.80
CA GLY A 155 4.03 -6.76 10.62
C GLY A 155 3.78 -7.13 9.16
N CYS A 156 3.11 -6.28 8.39
CA CYS A 156 2.88 -6.56 6.98
C CYS A 156 4.10 -6.28 6.08
N THR A 157 5.10 -5.56 6.59
CA THR A 157 6.37 -5.35 5.89
C THR A 157 7.35 -6.52 6.12
N LEU A 158 7.25 -7.21 7.24
CA LEU A 158 8.14 -8.30 7.64
C LEU A 158 8.27 -9.44 6.60
N PRO A 159 7.22 -9.88 5.86
CA PRO A 159 7.36 -10.87 4.81
C PRO A 159 8.07 -10.37 3.55
N GLY A 160 8.38 -9.09 3.45
CA GLY A 160 9.08 -8.51 2.30
C GLY A 160 10.42 -9.20 2.02
N ARG A 161 10.61 -9.70 0.80
CA ARG A 161 11.82 -10.39 0.34
C ARG A 161 12.10 -10.09 -1.11
N SER A 162 13.38 -10.12 -1.46
CA SER A 162 13.81 -10.01 -2.87
C SER A 162 14.98 -10.95 -3.15
N LYS A 163 15.07 -11.41 -4.41
CA LYS A 163 16.13 -12.32 -4.87
C LYS A 163 16.38 -12.11 -6.36
N VAL A 164 17.57 -12.41 -6.82
CA VAL A 164 17.85 -12.60 -8.26
C VAL A 164 17.89 -14.09 -8.54
N LEU A 165 17.07 -14.53 -9.49
CA LEU A 165 17.01 -15.89 -10.00
C LEU A 165 17.85 -16.01 -11.27
N MET A 166 18.35 -17.22 -11.54
CA MET A 166 18.92 -17.58 -12.83
C MET A 166 17.80 -17.71 -13.88
N PRO A 167 18.03 -17.37 -15.14
CA PRO A 167 17.04 -17.52 -16.21
C PRO A 167 16.50 -18.95 -16.36
N SER A 168 17.33 -19.96 -16.04
CA SER A 168 16.94 -21.36 -16.04
C SER A 168 15.88 -21.73 -15.01
N GLU A 169 15.71 -20.93 -13.94
CA GLU A 169 14.66 -21.12 -12.95
C GLU A 169 13.28 -20.64 -13.48
N GLY A 170 13.27 -19.73 -14.45
CA GLY A 170 12.06 -19.27 -15.14
C GLY A 170 10.94 -18.81 -14.24
N TYR A 171 9.70 -18.92 -14.71
CA TYR A 171 8.52 -18.58 -13.92
C TYR A 171 8.27 -19.56 -12.77
N GLU A 172 8.74 -20.80 -12.86
CA GLU A 172 8.65 -21.79 -11.78
C GLU A 172 9.45 -21.30 -10.56
N GLY A 173 10.64 -20.74 -10.77
CA GLY A 173 11.45 -20.13 -9.72
C GLY A 173 10.75 -18.94 -9.07
N VAL A 174 10.04 -18.10 -9.85
CA VAL A 174 9.23 -17.01 -9.32
C VAL A 174 8.09 -17.54 -8.44
N VAL A 175 7.33 -18.51 -8.95
CA VAL A 175 6.22 -19.14 -8.20
C VAL A 175 6.73 -19.76 -6.89
N LYS A 176 7.81 -20.53 -6.96
CA LYS A 176 8.44 -21.13 -5.78
C LYS A 176 8.82 -20.08 -4.75
N PHE A 177 9.48 -19.01 -5.17
CA PHE A 177 9.89 -17.92 -4.28
C PHE A 177 8.70 -17.26 -3.58
N VAL A 178 7.60 -16.99 -4.31
CA VAL A 178 6.38 -16.43 -3.73
C VAL A 178 5.76 -17.38 -2.70
N PHE A 179 5.61 -18.67 -3.06
CA PHE A 179 5.04 -19.67 -2.15
C PHE A 179 5.85 -19.88 -0.89
N GLU A 180 7.18 -20.04 -1.00
CA GLU A 180 8.08 -20.19 0.14
C GLU A 180 7.97 -19.00 1.10
N ASN A 181 7.90 -17.79 0.55
CA ASN A 181 7.82 -16.59 1.35
C ASN A 181 6.47 -16.47 2.09
N ILE A 182 5.37 -16.64 1.36
CA ILE A 182 4.03 -16.46 1.94
C ILE A 182 3.69 -17.59 2.90
N SER A 183 4.00 -18.85 2.58
CA SER A 183 3.73 -19.99 3.47
C SER A 183 4.48 -19.89 4.81
N THR A 184 5.66 -19.27 4.81
CA THR A 184 6.50 -19.15 6.02
C THR A 184 6.16 -17.91 6.84
N LEU A 185 5.84 -16.79 6.20
CA LEU A 185 5.86 -15.48 6.86
C LEU A 185 4.50 -14.76 6.88
N ALA A 186 3.52 -15.17 6.04
CA ALA A 186 2.26 -14.43 5.94
C ALA A 186 1.45 -14.40 7.25
N VAL A 187 1.61 -15.40 8.11
CA VAL A 187 0.96 -15.42 9.44
C VAL A 187 1.32 -14.17 10.26
N ASN A 188 2.55 -13.66 10.11
CA ASN A 188 3.02 -12.47 10.82
C ASN A 188 2.45 -11.16 10.23
N ALA A 189 1.86 -11.21 9.04
CA ALA A 189 1.31 -10.05 8.35
C ALA A 189 -0.22 -9.88 8.53
N CYS A 190 -0.81 -10.52 9.53
CA CYS A 190 -2.24 -10.46 9.83
C CYS A 190 -3.11 -10.78 8.59
N PRO A 191 -3.17 -12.05 8.14
CA PRO A 191 -3.98 -12.45 6.99
C PRO A 191 -5.49 -12.15 7.17
N PRO A 192 -6.25 -12.08 6.08
CA PRO A 192 -5.83 -12.32 4.69
C PRO A 192 -4.92 -11.21 4.16
N VAL A 193 -3.81 -11.60 3.52
CA VAL A 193 -2.84 -10.63 3.01
C VAL A 193 -3.08 -10.31 1.53
N LEU A 194 -2.77 -9.07 1.12
CA LEU A 194 -2.59 -8.74 -0.28
C LEU A 194 -1.12 -8.98 -0.65
N VAL A 195 -0.87 -9.72 -1.72
CA VAL A 195 0.48 -10.07 -2.16
C VAL A 195 0.83 -9.30 -3.43
N GLY A 196 1.89 -8.53 -3.37
CA GLY A 196 2.49 -7.88 -4.53
C GLY A 196 3.77 -8.58 -4.96
N VAL A 197 3.87 -8.89 -6.23
CA VAL A 197 5.04 -9.51 -6.83
C VAL A 197 5.65 -8.53 -7.84
N GLY A 198 6.92 -8.23 -7.68
CA GLY A 198 7.69 -7.45 -8.65
C GLY A 198 8.62 -8.35 -9.44
N ILE A 199 8.65 -8.22 -10.76
CA ILE A 199 9.55 -8.97 -11.63
C ILE A 199 10.30 -7.99 -12.54
N ALA A 200 11.64 -7.97 -12.43
CA ALA A 200 12.48 -7.02 -13.17
C ALA A 200 13.89 -7.57 -13.40
N THR A 201 14.86 -6.70 -13.68
CA THR A 201 16.27 -7.08 -13.83
C THR A 201 16.95 -7.33 -12.49
N SER A 202 16.68 -6.49 -11.49
CA SER A 202 17.44 -6.41 -10.24
C SER A 202 16.53 -6.41 -9.02
N VAL A 203 17.09 -6.61 -7.83
CA VAL A 203 16.32 -6.69 -6.57
C VAL A 203 15.66 -5.36 -6.23
N GLU A 204 16.33 -4.23 -6.43
CA GLU A 204 15.81 -2.91 -6.10
C GLU A 204 14.62 -2.54 -6.99
N THR A 205 14.70 -2.78 -8.29
CA THR A 205 13.59 -2.52 -9.21
C THR A 205 12.41 -3.46 -8.96
N ALA A 206 12.68 -4.75 -8.72
CA ALA A 206 11.66 -5.71 -8.35
C ALA A 206 10.98 -5.35 -7.03
N ALA A 207 11.72 -4.87 -6.02
CA ALA A 207 11.17 -4.44 -4.74
C ALA A 207 10.21 -3.26 -4.88
N VAL A 208 10.59 -2.22 -5.64
CA VAL A 208 9.69 -1.09 -5.93
C VAL A 208 8.43 -1.55 -6.65
N LEU A 209 8.57 -2.41 -7.66
CA LEU A 209 7.42 -2.94 -8.41
C LEU A 209 6.51 -3.81 -7.53
N SER A 210 7.05 -4.64 -6.64
CA SER A 210 6.23 -5.43 -5.72
C SER A 210 5.41 -4.55 -4.78
N ARG A 211 5.95 -3.39 -4.39
CA ARG A 211 5.23 -2.41 -3.58
C ARG A 211 4.15 -1.70 -4.41
N LYS A 212 4.46 -1.29 -5.66
CA LYS A 212 3.45 -0.74 -6.58
C LYS A 212 2.32 -1.75 -6.83
N ALA A 213 2.62 -3.03 -6.92
CA ALA A 213 1.62 -4.08 -7.14
C ALA A 213 0.54 -4.14 -6.05
N ILE A 214 0.90 -4.00 -4.76
CA ILE A 214 -0.09 -4.00 -3.68
C ILE A 214 -0.93 -2.71 -3.60
N LEU A 215 -0.55 -1.66 -4.33
CA LEU A 215 -1.32 -0.41 -4.38
C LEU A 215 -2.43 -0.46 -5.42
N ARG A 216 -2.37 -1.37 -6.38
CA ARG A 216 -3.44 -1.56 -7.36
C ARG A 216 -4.76 -1.91 -6.70
N PRO A 217 -5.90 -1.48 -7.27
CA PRO A 217 -7.22 -1.88 -6.78
C PRO A 217 -7.36 -3.40 -6.70
N ILE A 218 -7.85 -3.90 -5.57
CA ILE A 218 -8.08 -5.35 -5.37
C ILE A 218 -9.12 -5.83 -6.39
N GLY A 219 -8.81 -6.95 -7.04
CA GLY A 219 -9.63 -7.49 -8.13
C GLY A 219 -9.25 -6.99 -9.52
N SER A 220 -8.39 -5.95 -9.63
CA SER A 220 -7.78 -5.62 -10.91
C SER A 220 -6.84 -6.73 -11.37
N ARG A 221 -6.60 -6.81 -12.69
CA ARG A 221 -5.66 -7.78 -13.26
C ARG A 221 -4.63 -7.08 -14.14
N HIS A 222 -3.47 -7.68 -14.25
CA HIS A 222 -2.39 -7.17 -15.07
C HIS A 222 -2.83 -7.08 -16.55
N PRO A 223 -2.49 -6.01 -17.29
CA PRO A 223 -2.89 -5.86 -18.70
C PRO A 223 -2.31 -6.94 -19.62
N ASN A 224 -1.16 -7.53 -19.27
CA ASN A 224 -0.64 -8.69 -19.99
C ASN A 224 -1.38 -9.95 -19.53
N PRO A 225 -2.04 -10.71 -20.44
CA PRO A 225 -2.87 -11.87 -20.08
C PRO A 225 -2.10 -12.99 -19.40
N LYS A 226 -0.81 -13.20 -19.73
CA LYS A 226 0.02 -14.21 -19.07
C LYS A 226 0.32 -13.87 -17.62
N ALA A 227 0.54 -12.59 -17.33
CA ALA A 227 0.72 -12.13 -15.96
C ALA A 227 -0.60 -12.17 -15.19
N ALA A 228 -1.72 -11.80 -15.80
CA ALA A 228 -3.05 -11.90 -15.21
C ALA A 228 -3.42 -13.36 -14.85
N GLU A 229 -3.10 -14.31 -15.73
CA GLU A 229 -3.27 -15.73 -15.43
C GLU A 229 -2.40 -16.19 -14.26
N LEU A 230 -1.15 -15.71 -14.20
CA LEU A 230 -0.24 -16.04 -13.10
C LEU A 230 -0.74 -15.45 -11.77
N GLU A 231 -1.28 -14.21 -11.77
CA GLU A 231 -1.93 -13.62 -10.59
C GLU A 231 -3.04 -14.53 -10.06
N LEU A 232 -3.94 -15.00 -10.93
CA LEU A 232 -5.05 -15.90 -10.55
C LEU A 232 -4.55 -17.22 -9.98
N ARG A 233 -3.60 -17.86 -10.63
CA ARG A 233 -3.04 -19.16 -10.21
C ARG A 233 -2.31 -19.04 -8.86
N LEU A 234 -1.57 -17.94 -8.65
CA LEU A 234 -0.93 -17.68 -7.36
C LEU A 234 -1.97 -17.43 -6.26
N GLU A 235 -3.00 -16.62 -6.53
CA GLU A 235 -4.09 -16.35 -5.58
C GLU A 235 -4.80 -17.66 -5.16
N GLU A 236 -5.16 -18.50 -6.13
CA GLU A 236 -5.79 -19.79 -5.88
C GLU A 236 -4.89 -20.73 -5.08
N GLY A 237 -3.64 -20.85 -5.49
CA GLY A 237 -2.69 -21.74 -4.82
C GLY A 237 -2.37 -21.30 -3.39
N LEU A 238 -2.18 -19.99 -3.16
CA LEU A 238 -1.92 -19.46 -1.82
C LEU A 238 -3.11 -19.61 -0.88
N ASN A 239 -4.34 -19.51 -1.38
CA ASN A 239 -5.53 -19.78 -0.57
C ASN A 239 -5.65 -21.25 -0.17
N ARG A 240 -5.15 -22.19 -0.97
CA ARG A 240 -5.09 -23.62 -0.61
C ARG A 240 -4.14 -23.93 0.55
N LEU A 241 -3.28 -22.99 0.96
CA LEU A 241 -2.43 -23.15 2.14
C LEU A 241 -3.25 -23.20 3.45
N GLY A 242 -4.48 -22.71 3.44
CA GLY A 242 -5.38 -22.75 4.59
C GLY A 242 -4.91 -21.97 5.81
N ILE A 243 -4.06 -20.96 5.63
CA ILE A 243 -3.58 -20.08 6.73
C ILE A 243 -4.78 -19.42 7.41
N GLY A 244 -5.71 -18.92 6.62
CA GLY A 244 -6.95 -18.32 7.09
C GLY A 244 -6.80 -16.95 7.76
N PRO A 245 -7.93 -16.30 8.12
CA PRO A 245 -7.90 -14.97 8.74
C PRO A 245 -7.15 -15.02 10.07
N GLN A 246 -6.25 -14.06 10.26
CA GLN A 246 -5.32 -13.93 11.40
C GLN A 246 -4.42 -15.17 11.63
N GLY A 247 -4.26 -16.06 10.64
CA GLY A 247 -3.48 -17.29 10.77
C GLY A 247 -4.15 -18.39 11.59
N LEU A 248 -5.45 -18.28 11.82
CA LEU A 248 -6.23 -19.21 12.66
C LEU A 248 -7.05 -20.23 11.84
N THR A 249 -6.50 -20.60 10.68
CA THR A 249 -7.13 -21.48 9.69
C THR A 249 -8.42 -20.94 9.08
N GLY A 250 -8.72 -21.31 7.86
CA GLY A 250 -9.92 -20.87 7.14
C GLY A 250 -9.68 -20.85 5.62
N ASN A 251 -10.69 -20.41 4.89
CA ASN A 251 -10.69 -20.51 3.43
C ASN A 251 -9.81 -19.48 2.74
N SER A 252 -9.51 -18.37 3.41
CA SER A 252 -8.89 -17.20 2.77
C SER A 252 -7.59 -16.80 3.45
N SER A 253 -6.46 -17.12 2.81
CA SER A 253 -5.12 -16.71 3.25
C SER A 253 -4.70 -15.39 2.63
N VAL A 254 -5.18 -15.10 1.39
CA VAL A 254 -4.86 -13.88 0.65
C VAL A 254 -6.13 -13.19 0.13
N MET A 255 -6.08 -11.86 0.10
CA MET A 255 -7.13 -11.02 -0.52
C MET A 255 -6.97 -10.95 -2.04
N GLY A 256 -5.76 -11.17 -2.53
CA GLY A 256 -5.41 -11.10 -3.93
C GLY A 256 -3.92 -11.21 -4.14
N VAL A 257 -3.52 -11.42 -5.40
CA VAL A 257 -2.15 -11.36 -5.85
C VAL A 257 -2.08 -10.42 -7.04
N HIS A 258 -1.17 -9.46 -6.99
CA HIS A 258 -0.89 -8.57 -8.10
C HIS A 258 0.57 -8.66 -8.52
N ILE A 259 0.82 -8.56 -9.82
CA ILE A 259 2.16 -8.58 -10.40
C ILE A 259 2.41 -7.25 -11.10
N GLU A 260 3.54 -6.64 -10.83
CA GLU A 260 4.09 -5.56 -11.66
C GLU A 260 5.41 -6.00 -12.25
N SER A 261 5.68 -5.63 -13.50
CA SER A 261 6.86 -6.11 -14.18
C SER A 261 7.50 -5.06 -15.08
N ALA A 262 8.81 -5.18 -15.23
CA ALA A 262 9.60 -4.44 -16.20
C ALA A 262 10.44 -5.43 -17.05
N ALA A 263 10.91 -4.97 -18.19
CA ALA A 263 11.85 -5.74 -19.01
C ALA A 263 13.09 -6.08 -18.17
N ARG A 264 13.65 -7.28 -18.42
CA ARG A 264 14.80 -7.79 -17.68
C ARG A 264 16.02 -7.98 -18.55
N HIS A 265 17.19 -8.06 -17.94
CA HIS A 265 18.40 -8.52 -18.60
C HIS A 265 18.26 -10.02 -18.92
N PRO A 266 18.78 -10.52 -20.09
CA PRO A 266 18.68 -11.94 -20.45
C PRO A 266 19.24 -12.90 -19.39
N SER A 267 20.24 -12.48 -18.62
CA SER A 267 20.95 -13.33 -17.64
C SER A 267 20.39 -13.30 -16.22
N THR A 268 19.33 -12.52 -15.95
CA THR A 268 18.81 -12.36 -14.57
C THR A 268 17.29 -12.24 -14.54
N ILE A 269 16.67 -12.71 -13.46
CA ILE A 269 15.28 -12.45 -13.11
C ILE A 269 15.27 -11.94 -11.68
N GLY A 270 15.17 -10.62 -11.51
CA GLY A 270 14.90 -10.03 -10.20
C GLY A 270 13.46 -10.30 -9.81
N VAL A 271 13.23 -10.86 -8.63
CA VAL A 271 11.90 -11.08 -8.06
C VAL A 271 11.83 -10.51 -6.66
N ALA A 272 10.71 -9.87 -6.33
CA ALA A 272 10.42 -9.40 -4.99
C ALA A 272 8.96 -9.65 -4.61
N VAL A 273 8.72 -9.80 -3.30
CA VAL A 273 7.39 -9.92 -2.71
C VAL A 273 7.23 -8.80 -1.68
N SER A 274 6.10 -8.12 -1.73
CA SER A 274 5.60 -7.22 -0.71
C SER A 274 4.23 -7.69 -0.26
N THR A 275 3.87 -7.42 1.00
CA THR A 275 2.54 -7.77 1.50
C THR A 275 1.85 -6.57 2.12
N GLY A 276 0.51 -6.53 2.00
CA GLY A 276 -0.40 -5.73 2.82
C GLY A 276 -1.21 -6.65 3.70
N CYS A 277 -1.55 -6.23 4.93
CA CYS A 277 -2.41 -7.01 5.83
C CYS A 277 -3.91 -6.81 5.49
N TRP A 278 -4.81 -7.47 6.24
CA TRP A 278 -6.25 -7.27 6.11
C TRP A 278 -6.67 -5.79 6.22
N ALA A 279 -5.99 -5.02 7.09
CA ALA A 279 -6.18 -3.57 7.23
C ALA A 279 -5.28 -2.82 6.24
N HIS A 280 -5.50 -3.03 4.94
CA HIS A 280 -4.68 -2.47 3.88
C HIS A 280 -5.00 -0.99 3.64
N ARG A 281 -4.39 -0.13 4.47
CA ARG A 281 -4.60 1.32 4.50
C ARG A 281 -3.80 2.00 3.42
N ARG A 282 -4.46 2.31 2.33
CA ARG A 282 -3.94 3.11 1.23
C ARG A 282 -5.02 4.04 0.71
N GLY A 283 -4.63 5.01 -0.07
CA GLY A 283 -5.59 5.89 -0.73
C GLY A 283 -4.97 6.64 -1.88
N THR A 284 -5.78 6.99 -2.86
CA THR A 284 -5.38 7.70 -4.07
C THR A 284 -6.13 9.02 -4.16
N LEU A 285 -5.38 10.11 -4.21
CA LEU A 285 -5.85 11.48 -4.34
C LEU A 285 -5.38 12.04 -5.69
N LEU A 286 -6.30 12.49 -6.52
CA LEU A 286 -5.98 13.27 -7.71
C LEU A 286 -6.11 14.76 -7.39
N VAL A 287 -5.06 15.51 -7.62
CA VAL A 287 -5.00 16.97 -7.39
C VAL A 287 -4.78 17.67 -8.71
N HIS A 288 -5.67 18.60 -9.05
CA HIS A 288 -5.59 19.40 -10.28
C HIS A 288 -4.72 20.66 -10.08
N ALA A 289 -4.35 21.29 -11.18
CA ALA A 289 -3.51 22.50 -11.18
C ALA A 289 -4.08 23.66 -10.35
N ASP A 290 -5.40 23.75 -10.19
CA ASP A 290 -6.09 24.76 -9.37
C ASP A 290 -6.25 24.35 -7.90
N LEU A 291 -5.69 23.21 -7.52
CA LEU A 291 -5.79 22.58 -6.21
C LEU A 291 -7.23 22.18 -5.82
N THR A 292 -8.10 21.93 -6.80
CA THR A 292 -9.25 21.05 -6.59
C THR A 292 -8.77 19.61 -6.55
N PHE A 293 -9.51 18.71 -5.92
CA PHE A 293 -9.06 17.34 -5.76
C PHE A 293 -10.22 16.34 -5.79
N GLU A 294 -9.89 15.12 -6.18
CA GLU A 294 -10.78 13.97 -6.19
C GLU A 294 -10.20 12.84 -5.35
N ASN A 295 -11.05 12.22 -4.52
CA ASN A 295 -10.69 11.01 -3.79
C ASN A 295 -11.10 9.79 -4.62
N LEU A 296 -10.11 9.10 -5.20
CA LEU A 296 -10.35 7.99 -6.13
C LEU A 296 -10.57 6.63 -5.44
N SER A 297 -10.21 6.52 -4.16
CA SER A 297 -10.18 5.24 -3.44
C SER A 297 -11.24 5.07 -2.36
N HIS A 298 -11.85 6.18 -1.91
CA HIS A 298 -12.85 6.22 -0.83
C HIS A 298 -14.04 7.07 -1.30
N THR A 299 -14.83 6.50 -2.19
CA THR A 299 -15.94 7.20 -2.85
C THR A 299 -17.26 7.09 -2.10
N ARG A 300 -17.39 6.09 -1.21
CA ARG A 300 -18.61 5.87 -0.43
C ARG A 300 -18.60 6.66 0.87
N SER A 301 -19.78 6.97 1.38
CA SER A 301 -19.93 7.67 2.67
C SER A 301 -19.93 6.74 3.88
N ALA A 302 -20.18 5.45 3.68
CA ALA A 302 -20.25 4.40 4.72
C ALA A 302 -19.51 3.13 4.31
N LEU A 303 -19.33 2.18 5.27
CA LEU A 303 -18.78 0.85 5.02
C LEU A 303 -19.71 0.01 4.15
#